data_de177ae52cd721b330ad715706604ad8
#
_entry.id   de177ae52cd721b330ad715706604ad8
#
_cell.length_a   1.000
_cell.length_b   1.000
_cell.length_c   1.000
_cell.angle_alpha   90.00
_cell.angle_beta   90.00
_cell.angle_gamma   90.00
#
_symmetry.space_group_name_H-M   'P 1'
#
loop_
_entity.id
_entity.type
_entity.pdbx_description
1 polymer ?
#
loop_
_entity_poly.entity_id
_entity_poly.type
_entity_poly.pdbx_seq_one_letter_code
_entity_poly.pdbx_strand_id
1 'polypeptide(L)'
;MPAEDFLCREPESVFETTGTSGGPKRVYFGYDEIDFSARYEAAAFYDNGLRPGDRVVCTFDAGYWISSWVTFLACKQLGVFCSAGGKPQPLEVYDRLAHYHYNVIVADPTWLVSLSEIAEKRGSFPVKLIFAAGDRMTDSYREYVQRIWNAPVILGYGSTEMGGGAGMECLERKGYHVDEFNLLFEILDPDPDGYGELVVTTLARRTTPLIRYRVRDITRFLDEPCPCGTTLRRIARIRGRRDEMVVMGAGNMYPEIFEKVLSDVPGLSANWQVAVRQEDLHDILEFRLELSNGVSTSAVEDAVRKNLEARYPDVWANQVCGMYRLAFCFCSPGTLVHGRKRKRLVDERGE
;
A
#
# COMPACT_ATOMS: atom_id res chain seq x y z
N MET A 1 25.47 7.93 0.21
CA MET A 1 25.96 8.70 1.37
C MET A 1 25.23 8.22 2.60
N PRO A 2 25.89 8.03 3.76
CA PRO A 2 25.23 7.66 5.01
C PRO A 2 24.18 8.69 5.42
N ALA A 3 23.11 8.26 6.10
CA ALA A 3 22.08 9.18 6.56
C ALA A 3 22.60 10.18 7.61
N GLU A 4 23.64 9.78 8.31
CA GLU A 4 24.32 10.58 9.32
C GLU A 4 24.99 11.85 8.77
N ASP A 5 25.36 11.85 7.49
CA ASP A 5 25.94 13.03 6.82
C ASP A 5 24.91 14.17 6.63
N PHE A 6 23.63 13.90 6.83
CA PHE A 6 22.51 14.83 6.66
C PHE A 6 21.84 15.25 7.97
N LEU A 7 22.41 14.87 9.11
CA LEU A 7 21.89 15.31 10.40
C LEU A 7 22.12 16.81 10.60
N CYS A 8 21.03 17.53 10.89
CA CYS A 8 21.07 18.96 11.21
C CYS A 8 20.92 19.24 12.71
N ARG A 9 20.58 18.22 13.49
CA ARG A 9 20.62 18.23 14.97
C ARG A 9 20.89 16.83 15.50
N GLU A 10 21.24 16.71 16.77
CA GLU A 10 21.39 15.42 17.45
C GLU A 10 20.07 14.65 17.41
N PRO A 11 20.06 13.40 16.92
CA PRO A 11 18.87 12.58 16.84
C PRO A 11 18.49 12.01 18.21
N GLU A 12 17.19 11.90 18.47
CA GLU A 12 16.64 11.29 19.67
C GLU A 12 16.03 9.90 19.40
N SER A 13 15.78 9.58 18.12
CA SER A 13 15.24 8.29 17.69
C SER A 13 15.67 7.94 16.28
N VAL A 14 15.63 6.64 15.94
CA VAL A 14 15.92 6.12 14.60
C VAL A 14 14.87 5.08 14.21
N PHE A 15 14.42 5.17 12.96
CA PHE A 15 13.58 4.16 12.32
C PHE A 15 14.21 3.69 11.03
N GLU A 16 13.82 2.51 10.58
CA GLU A 16 14.35 1.89 9.38
C GLU A 16 13.27 1.69 8.31
N THR A 17 13.70 1.69 7.05
CA THR A 17 12.84 1.25 5.94
C THR A 17 13.07 -0.22 5.65
N THR A 18 12.12 -0.87 4.96
CA THR A 18 12.24 -2.29 4.57
C THR A 18 13.35 -2.57 3.53
N GLY A 19 13.92 -1.53 2.92
CA GLY A 19 15.10 -1.66 2.05
C GLY A 19 14.92 -2.56 0.83
N THR A 20 13.94 -2.29 -0.02
CA THR A 20 13.66 -3.10 -1.23
C THR A 20 14.78 -3.09 -2.29
N SER A 21 15.74 -2.16 -2.21
CA SER A 21 16.78 -1.95 -3.23
C SER A 21 18.20 -1.74 -2.68
N GLY A 22 18.58 -2.39 -1.56
CA GLY A 22 19.96 -2.26 -1.08
C GLY A 22 20.15 -2.19 0.44
N GLY A 23 19.24 -2.77 1.20
CA GLY A 23 19.26 -2.79 2.66
C GLY A 23 18.45 -1.68 3.32
N PRO A 24 18.16 -1.79 4.63
CA PRO A 24 17.38 -0.82 5.37
C PRO A 24 18.06 0.55 5.37
N LYS A 25 17.28 1.60 5.07
CA LYS A 25 17.74 2.97 5.26
C LYS A 25 17.33 3.44 6.65
N ARG A 26 18.24 4.10 7.34
CA ARG A 26 17.99 4.74 8.63
C ARG A 26 17.43 6.13 8.42
N VAL A 27 16.38 6.47 9.17
CA VAL A 27 15.78 7.80 9.19
C VAL A 27 15.74 8.25 10.64
N TYR A 28 16.34 9.39 10.93
CA TYR A 28 16.51 9.91 12.27
C TYR A 28 15.48 10.99 12.57
N PHE A 29 14.99 11.03 13.82
CA PHE A 29 13.96 11.94 14.27
C PHE A 29 14.30 12.51 15.66
N GLY A 30 13.75 13.69 15.93
CA GLY A 30 13.51 14.15 17.29
C GLY A 30 12.12 13.71 17.76
N TYR A 31 11.91 13.64 19.07
CA TYR A 31 10.61 13.26 19.64
C TYR A 31 9.51 14.25 19.26
N ASP A 32 9.82 15.55 19.22
CA ASP A 32 8.90 16.59 18.77
C ASP A 32 8.43 16.38 17.33
N GLU A 33 9.27 15.83 16.45
CA GLU A 33 8.95 15.54 15.05
C GLU A 33 8.01 14.34 14.93
N ILE A 34 8.19 13.32 15.78
CA ILE A 34 7.29 12.17 15.85
C ILE A 34 5.92 12.60 16.36
N ASP A 35 5.87 13.41 17.41
CA ASP A 35 4.64 13.98 17.94
C ASP A 35 3.91 14.84 16.91
N PHE A 36 4.64 15.58 16.08
CA PHE A 36 4.07 16.40 15.03
C PHE A 36 3.46 15.56 13.90
N SER A 37 4.14 14.48 13.49
CA SER A 37 3.58 13.49 12.53
C SER A 37 2.29 12.86 13.07
N ALA A 38 2.26 12.54 14.36
CA ALA A 38 1.08 11.97 15.01
C ALA A 38 -0.13 12.92 15.03
N ARG A 39 0.07 14.25 15.00
CA ARG A 39 -1.04 15.23 14.93
C ARG A 39 -1.84 15.12 13.64
N TYR A 40 -1.16 14.95 12.50
CA TYR A 40 -1.85 14.74 11.25
C TYR A 40 -2.66 13.45 11.28
N GLU A 41 -2.05 12.34 11.72
CA GLU A 41 -2.74 11.05 11.79
C GLU A 41 -3.94 11.10 12.76
N ALA A 42 -3.80 11.79 13.89
CA ALA A 42 -4.91 12.01 14.82
C ALA A 42 -6.06 12.79 14.18
N ALA A 43 -5.76 13.88 13.46
CA ALA A 43 -6.78 14.65 12.75
C ALA A 43 -7.48 13.79 11.67
N ALA A 44 -6.71 13.04 10.88
CA ALA A 44 -7.25 12.15 9.85
C ALA A 44 -8.11 11.01 10.44
N PHE A 45 -7.71 10.45 11.57
CA PHE A 45 -8.52 9.47 12.29
C PHE A 45 -9.82 10.08 12.81
N TYR A 46 -9.75 11.28 13.39
CA TYR A 46 -10.93 11.99 13.88
C TYR A 46 -11.91 12.31 12.74
N ASP A 47 -11.42 12.79 11.61
CA ASP A 47 -12.24 13.10 10.43
C ASP A 47 -12.94 11.86 9.87
N ASN A 48 -12.29 10.70 9.98
CA ASN A 48 -12.88 9.40 9.62
C ASN A 48 -13.76 8.78 10.71
N GLY A 49 -14.01 9.47 11.81
CA GLY A 49 -14.99 9.07 12.82
C GLY A 49 -14.43 8.38 14.05
N LEU A 50 -13.11 8.31 14.25
CA LEU A 50 -12.52 7.84 15.51
C LEU A 50 -12.83 8.85 16.63
N ARG A 51 -13.30 8.37 17.78
CA ARG A 51 -13.74 9.24 18.90
C ARG A 51 -13.26 8.67 20.24
N PRO A 52 -13.14 9.52 21.27
CA PRO A 52 -12.99 9.05 22.65
C PRO A 52 -14.07 8.02 22.99
N GLY A 53 -13.67 6.91 23.61
CA GLY A 53 -14.53 5.75 23.84
C GLY A 53 -14.35 4.60 22.84
N ASP A 54 -13.81 4.86 21.65
CA ASP A 54 -13.38 3.79 20.74
C ASP A 54 -12.14 3.08 21.28
N ARG A 55 -11.94 1.83 20.83
CA ARG A 55 -10.85 0.96 21.27
C ARG A 55 -10.12 0.41 20.06
N VAL A 56 -8.89 0.90 19.89
CA VAL A 56 -8.04 0.60 18.72
C VAL A 56 -7.09 -0.56 19.03
N VAL A 57 -7.00 -1.52 18.12
CA VAL A 57 -5.85 -2.42 18.03
C VAL A 57 -5.00 -2.03 16.83
N CYS A 58 -3.74 -1.68 17.07
CA CYS A 58 -2.73 -1.44 16.05
C CYS A 58 -1.82 -2.66 15.95
N THR A 59 -1.72 -3.25 14.77
CA THR A 59 -0.93 -4.46 14.53
C THR A 59 0.36 -4.18 13.75
N PHE A 60 0.70 -2.92 13.52
CA PHE A 60 2.00 -2.57 12.98
C PHE A 60 3.12 -2.95 13.96
N ASP A 61 4.24 -3.40 13.40
CA ASP A 61 5.43 -3.69 14.17
C ASP A 61 5.95 -2.43 14.89
N ALA A 62 6.18 -2.54 16.20
CA ALA A 62 6.64 -1.45 17.05
C ALA A 62 8.18 -1.39 17.18
N GLY A 63 8.94 -2.23 16.46
CA GLY A 63 10.40 -2.24 16.49
C GLY A 63 11.00 -1.00 15.81
N TYR A 64 11.73 -1.23 14.73
CA TYR A 64 12.34 -0.14 13.95
C TYR A 64 11.39 0.56 12.98
N TRP A 65 10.07 0.37 13.11
CA TRP A 65 9.05 0.92 12.21
C TRP A 65 8.28 2.05 12.87
N ILE A 66 8.22 3.21 12.22
CA ILE A 66 7.60 4.41 12.78
C ILE A 66 6.07 4.31 12.90
N SER A 67 5.42 3.53 12.02
CA SER A 67 3.95 3.53 11.88
C SER A 67 3.22 3.18 13.17
N SER A 68 3.70 2.19 13.95
CA SER A 68 3.09 1.81 15.23
C SER A 68 3.17 2.94 16.26
N TRP A 69 4.31 3.63 16.30
CA TRP A 69 4.54 4.74 17.23
C TRP A 69 3.66 5.95 16.93
N VAL A 70 3.58 6.33 15.65
CA VAL A 70 2.75 7.45 15.21
C VAL A 70 1.26 7.15 15.46
N THR A 71 0.79 5.94 15.13
CA THR A 71 -0.59 5.51 15.43
C THR A 71 -0.90 5.53 16.93
N PHE A 72 0.02 5.03 17.77
CA PHE A 72 -0.16 5.06 19.22
C PHE A 72 -0.24 6.49 19.75
N LEU A 73 0.66 7.36 19.31
CA LEU A 73 0.67 8.78 19.72
C LEU A 73 -0.55 9.53 19.19
N ALA A 74 -1.04 9.22 17.99
CA ALA A 74 -2.29 9.78 17.45
C ALA A 74 -3.49 9.40 18.32
N CYS A 75 -3.61 8.13 18.70
CA CYS A 75 -4.65 7.67 19.63
C CYS A 75 -4.53 8.35 21.01
N LYS A 76 -3.31 8.49 21.53
CA LYS A 76 -3.04 9.22 22.80
C LYS A 76 -3.52 10.67 22.71
N GLN A 77 -3.23 11.38 21.62
CA GLN A 77 -3.67 12.78 21.43
C GLN A 77 -5.19 12.91 21.37
N LEU A 78 -5.89 11.90 20.84
CA LEU A 78 -7.35 11.85 20.80
C LEU A 78 -8.00 11.35 22.10
N GLY A 79 -7.23 10.89 23.07
CA GLY A 79 -7.77 10.25 24.27
C GLY A 79 -8.48 8.92 23.99
N VAL A 80 -8.05 8.19 22.95
CA VAL A 80 -8.62 6.91 22.52
C VAL A 80 -7.79 5.76 23.08
N PHE A 81 -8.46 4.72 23.55
CA PHE A 81 -7.78 3.48 23.98
C PHE A 81 -7.06 2.86 22.78
N CYS A 82 -5.79 2.55 22.93
CA CYS A 82 -4.98 1.91 21.87
C CYS A 82 -4.06 0.84 22.45
N SER A 83 -4.05 -0.32 21.80
CA SER A 83 -2.99 -1.31 21.97
C SER A 83 -2.11 -1.30 20.72
N ALA A 84 -0.82 -1.00 20.92
CA ALA A 84 0.21 -1.07 19.89
C ALA A 84 1.33 -1.97 20.42
N GLY A 85 1.38 -3.20 19.97
CA GLY A 85 2.21 -4.23 20.61
C GLY A 85 3.02 -5.10 19.65
N GLY A 86 3.42 -4.58 18.51
CA GLY A 86 4.14 -5.35 17.51
C GLY A 86 3.19 -6.02 16.51
N LYS A 87 3.70 -6.93 15.69
CA LYS A 87 2.95 -7.66 14.67
C LYS A 87 2.49 -9.04 15.20
N PRO A 88 1.40 -9.10 15.99
CA PRO A 88 0.92 -10.36 16.56
C PRO A 88 0.36 -11.25 15.44
N GLN A 89 0.23 -12.55 15.74
CA GLN A 89 -0.45 -13.45 14.82
C GLN A 89 -1.94 -13.08 14.71
N PRO A 90 -2.55 -13.15 13.52
CA PRO A 90 -3.97 -12.79 13.34
C PRO A 90 -4.91 -13.54 14.29
N LEU A 91 -4.65 -14.81 14.55
CA LEU A 91 -5.45 -15.62 15.47
C LEU A 91 -5.42 -15.08 16.91
N GLU A 92 -4.25 -14.64 17.37
CA GLU A 92 -4.11 -14.09 18.71
C GLU A 92 -4.90 -12.78 18.88
N VAL A 93 -4.93 -11.96 17.83
CA VAL A 93 -5.72 -10.72 17.84
C VAL A 93 -7.20 -11.03 17.75
N TYR A 94 -7.59 -11.99 16.91
CA TYR A 94 -8.98 -12.43 16.82
C TYR A 94 -9.56 -12.82 18.20
N ASP A 95 -8.83 -13.64 18.96
CA ASP A 95 -9.24 -14.05 20.31
C ASP A 95 -9.33 -12.86 21.30
N ARG A 96 -8.53 -11.80 21.07
CA ARG A 96 -8.51 -10.58 21.89
C ARG A 96 -9.56 -9.54 21.49
N LEU A 97 -10.12 -9.59 20.26
CA LEU A 97 -11.09 -8.59 19.79
C LEU A 97 -12.28 -8.46 20.74
N ALA A 98 -12.90 -9.58 21.10
CA ALA A 98 -14.01 -9.59 22.04
C ALA A 98 -13.56 -9.28 23.48
N HIS A 99 -12.43 -9.84 23.91
CA HIS A 99 -11.94 -9.68 25.29
C HIS A 99 -11.65 -8.23 25.66
N TYR A 100 -11.04 -7.48 24.75
CA TYR A 100 -10.71 -6.06 24.93
C TYR A 100 -11.75 -5.12 24.34
N HIS A 101 -12.80 -5.64 23.72
CA HIS A 101 -13.84 -4.86 23.02
C HIS A 101 -13.25 -3.87 21.98
N TYR A 102 -12.28 -4.34 21.20
CA TYR A 102 -11.74 -3.55 20.09
C TYR A 102 -12.81 -3.37 19.01
N ASN A 103 -13.07 -2.13 18.65
CA ASN A 103 -14.00 -1.78 17.57
C ASN A 103 -13.33 -1.04 16.41
N VAL A 104 -12.02 -0.80 16.49
CA VAL A 104 -11.23 -0.20 15.42
C VAL A 104 -9.93 -1.00 15.22
N ILE A 105 -9.63 -1.32 13.97
CA ILE A 105 -8.43 -2.09 13.60
C ILE A 105 -7.53 -1.22 12.71
N VAL A 106 -6.24 -1.15 13.04
CA VAL A 106 -5.20 -0.51 12.22
C VAL A 106 -4.16 -1.56 11.88
N ALA A 107 -4.02 -1.89 10.59
CA ALA A 107 -3.16 -2.99 10.16
C ALA A 107 -2.69 -2.86 8.70
N ASP A 108 -1.74 -3.72 8.30
CA ASP A 108 -1.41 -3.89 6.89
C ASP A 108 -2.47 -4.74 6.14
N PRO A 109 -2.65 -4.50 4.83
CA PRO A 109 -3.68 -5.18 4.04
C PRO A 109 -3.61 -6.70 4.07
N THR A 110 -2.42 -7.29 3.97
CA THR A 110 -2.24 -8.74 3.94
C THR A 110 -2.61 -9.37 5.28
N TRP A 111 -2.25 -8.71 6.37
CA TRP A 111 -2.59 -9.15 7.72
C TRP A 111 -4.11 -9.07 7.96
N LEU A 112 -4.76 -8.00 7.45
CA LEU A 112 -6.23 -7.85 7.51
C LEU A 112 -6.97 -8.97 6.78
N VAL A 113 -6.48 -9.39 5.62
CA VAL A 113 -7.04 -10.54 4.89
C VAL A 113 -6.95 -11.79 5.73
N SER A 114 -5.78 -12.10 6.31
CA SER A 114 -5.59 -13.28 7.16
C SER A 114 -6.49 -13.25 8.41
N LEU A 115 -6.68 -12.10 9.03
CA LEU A 115 -7.62 -11.94 10.14
C LEU A 115 -9.07 -12.15 9.69
N SER A 116 -9.42 -11.65 8.49
CA SER A 116 -10.77 -11.79 7.92
C SER A 116 -11.10 -13.24 7.56
N GLU A 117 -10.14 -14.02 7.08
CA GLU A 117 -10.30 -15.46 6.84
C GLU A 117 -10.61 -16.25 8.12
N ILE A 118 -10.03 -15.83 9.25
CA ILE A 118 -10.33 -16.40 10.56
C ILE A 118 -11.76 -16.02 10.97
N ALA A 119 -12.12 -14.74 10.83
CA ALA A 119 -13.45 -14.25 11.17
C ALA A 119 -14.55 -14.85 10.28
N GLU A 120 -14.27 -15.12 9.00
CA GLU A 120 -15.22 -15.80 8.10
C GLU A 120 -15.55 -17.21 8.59
N LYS A 121 -14.59 -17.90 9.18
CA LYS A 121 -14.77 -19.28 9.72
C LYS A 121 -15.36 -19.31 11.13
N ARG A 122 -15.07 -18.33 11.97
CA ARG A 122 -15.41 -18.34 13.42
C ARG A 122 -16.51 -17.34 13.80
N GLY A 123 -16.90 -16.45 12.88
CA GLY A 123 -17.79 -15.32 13.13
C GLY A 123 -17.03 -14.00 13.30
N SER A 124 -17.62 -12.90 12.87
CA SER A 124 -17.06 -11.57 13.05
C SER A 124 -17.53 -10.92 14.35
N PHE A 125 -16.77 -9.94 14.81
CA PHE A 125 -17.13 -9.07 15.94
C PHE A 125 -17.59 -7.70 15.42
N PRO A 126 -18.34 -6.91 16.20
CA PRO A 126 -18.70 -5.54 15.83
C PRO A 126 -17.44 -4.67 15.68
N VAL A 127 -17.10 -4.35 14.45
CA VAL A 127 -16.03 -3.40 14.09
C VAL A 127 -16.67 -2.16 13.50
N LYS A 128 -16.29 -0.99 13.98
CA LYS A 128 -16.77 0.31 13.52
C LYS A 128 -16.01 0.80 12.30
N LEU A 129 -14.68 0.60 12.30
CA LEU A 129 -13.77 1.22 11.36
C LEU A 129 -12.47 0.42 11.22
N ILE A 130 -11.93 0.35 10.01
CA ILE A 130 -10.65 -0.29 9.72
C ILE A 130 -9.76 0.71 8.96
N PHE A 131 -8.54 0.93 9.45
CA PHE A 131 -7.49 1.65 8.75
C PHE A 131 -6.46 0.67 8.22
N ALA A 132 -6.19 0.74 6.92
CA ALA A 132 -5.22 -0.13 6.25
C ALA A 132 -4.11 0.70 5.62
N ALA A 133 -2.86 0.40 5.95
CA ALA A 133 -1.69 1.09 5.41
C ALA A 133 -0.45 0.20 5.41
N GLY A 134 0.65 0.70 4.84
CA GLY A 134 1.95 0.03 4.84
C GLY A 134 2.20 -0.86 3.63
N ASP A 135 1.18 -1.24 2.90
CA ASP A 135 1.27 -1.93 1.62
C ASP A 135 0.06 -1.57 0.75
N ARG A 136 0.07 -2.02 -0.51
CA ARG A 136 -1.04 -1.80 -1.43
C ARG A 136 -2.21 -2.71 -1.10
N MET A 137 -3.41 -2.13 -0.99
CA MET A 137 -4.66 -2.86 -0.87
C MET A 137 -5.42 -2.84 -2.19
N THR A 138 -5.64 -4.01 -2.79
CA THR A 138 -6.47 -4.15 -3.99
C THR A 138 -7.95 -3.90 -3.66
N ASP A 139 -8.75 -3.56 -4.66
CA ASP A 139 -10.18 -3.35 -4.44
C ASP A 139 -10.87 -4.65 -4.01
N SER A 140 -10.46 -5.80 -4.56
CA SER A 140 -10.97 -7.12 -4.15
C SER A 140 -10.68 -7.44 -2.68
N TYR A 141 -9.47 -7.15 -2.20
CA TYR A 141 -9.15 -7.32 -0.77
C TYR A 141 -9.96 -6.38 0.11
N ARG A 142 -10.11 -5.14 -0.31
CA ARG A 142 -10.91 -4.15 0.41
C ARG A 142 -12.37 -4.59 0.53
N GLU A 143 -12.98 -5.02 -0.58
CA GLU A 143 -14.35 -5.51 -0.61
C GLU A 143 -14.53 -6.76 0.26
N TYR A 144 -13.59 -7.70 0.20
CA TYR A 144 -13.58 -8.89 1.05
C TYR A 144 -13.56 -8.52 2.54
N VAL A 145 -12.61 -7.69 2.96
CA VAL A 145 -12.49 -7.26 4.36
C VAL A 145 -13.75 -6.51 4.81
N GLN A 146 -14.26 -5.57 4.00
CA GLN A 146 -15.47 -4.81 4.32
C GLN A 146 -16.70 -5.73 4.47
N ARG A 147 -16.83 -6.73 3.62
CA ARG A 147 -17.93 -7.70 3.69
C ARG A 147 -17.88 -8.52 4.99
N ILE A 148 -16.71 -9.02 5.38
CA ILE A 148 -16.56 -9.86 6.57
C ILE A 148 -16.83 -9.06 7.86
N TRP A 149 -16.30 -7.84 7.94
CA TRP A 149 -16.41 -7.03 9.16
C TRP A 149 -17.61 -6.09 9.18
N ASN A 150 -18.33 -5.96 8.06
CA ASN A 150 -19.41 -4.96 7.87
C ASN A 150 -18.97 -3.56 8.32
N ALA A 151 -17.75 -3.18 7.98
CA ALA A 151 -17.11 -1.94 8.40
C ALA A 151 -16.38 -1.27 7.23
N PRO A 152 -16.34 0.07 7.16
CA PRO A 152 -15.56 0.76 6.15
C PRO A 152 -14.05 0.52 6.36
N VAL A 153 -13.34 0.36 5.25
CA VAL A 153 -11.88 0.31 5.21
C VAL A 153 -11.37 1.60 4.60
N ILE A 154 -10.54 2.32 5.33
CA ILE A 154 -9.90 3.58 4.97
C ILE A 154 -8.42 3.31 4.72
N LEU A 155 -7.92 3.74 3.56
CA LEU A 155 -6.51 3.53 3.23
C LEU A 155 -5.67 4.70 3.68
N GLY A 156 -4.52 4.39 4.29
CA GLY A 156 -3.46 5.33 4.60
C GLY A 156 -2.28 5.18 3.62
N TYR A 157 -1.64 6.29 3.30
CA TYR A 157 -0.44 6.38 2.50
C TYR A 157 0.69 7.01 3.31
N GLY A 158 1.90 6.47 3.19
CA GLY A 158 3.07 7.03 3.86
C GLY A 158 4.30 6.14 3.77
N SER A 159 5.38 6.62 4.33
CA SER A 159 6.63 5.88 4.49
C SER A 159 7.41 6.36 5.70
N THR A 160 8.42 5.60 6.10
CA THR A 160 9.33 6.00 7.19
C THR A 160 10.02 7.34 6.88
N GLU A 161 10.41 7.55 5.63
CA GLU A 161 11.06 8.79 5.18
C GLU A 161 10.13 10.00 5.30
N MET A 162 8.83 9.82 5.16
CA MET A 162 7.82 10.88 5.32
C MET A 162 7.39 11.11 6.77
N GLY A 163 7.82 10.26 7.70
CA GLY A 163 7.45 10.35 9.12
C GLY A 163 6.25 9.49 9.49
N GLY A 164 5.93 8.48 8.71
CA GLY A 164 4.77 7.60 8.91
C GLY A 164 3.64 7.93 7.94
N GLY A 165 2.47 8.30 8.45
CA GLY A 165 1.33 8.70 7.64
C GLY A 165 1.54 10.04 6.95
N ALA A 166 1.36 10.09 5.62
CA ALA A 166 1.52 11.27 4.79
C ALA A 166 0.26 11.60 3.97
N GLY A 167 -0.71 10.69 3.95
CA GLY A 167 -1.99 10.86 3.30
C GLY A 167 -2.99 9.82 3.81
N MET A 168 -4.26 10.19 3.89
CA MET A 168 -5.34 9.29 4.29
C MET A 168 -6.59 9.52 3.46
N GLU A 169 -7.24 8.43 3.05
CA GLU A 169 -8.57 8.53 2.46
C GLU A 169 -9.58 9.05 3.49
N CYS A 170 -10.67 9.61 3.00
CA CYS A 170 -11.90 9.80 3.75
C CYS A 170 -12.95 8.75 3.35
N LEU A 171 -14.13 8.78 3.95
CA LEU A 171 -15.23 7.87 3.61
C LEU A 171 -15.70 7.95 2.15
N GLU A 172 -15.39 9.05 1.45
CA GLU A 172 -15.66 9.20 -0.01
C GLU A 172 -14.73 8.35 -0.88
N ARG A 173 -13.56 7.90 -0.34
CA ARG A 173 -12.59 7.00 -1.00
C ARG A 173 -12.06 7.52 -2.35
N LYS A 174 -11.97 8.84 -2.50
CA LYS A 174 -11.55 9.51 -3.74
C LYS A 174 -10.13 10.08 -3.60
N GLY A 175 -9.14 9.22 -3.34
CA GLY A 175 -7.74 9.59 -3.14
C GLY A 175 -7.41 9.94 -1.69
N TYR A 176 -6.13 10.23 -1.45
CA TYR A 176 -5.60 10.53 -0.14
C TYR A 176 -5.55 12.03 0.10
N HIS A 177 -6.18 12.52 1.15
CA HIS A 177 -5.93 13.86 1.68
C HIS A 177 -4.53 13.89 2.26
N VAL A 178 -3.67 14.80 1.78
CA VAL A 178 -2.25 14.79 2.13
C VAL A 178 -1.93 15.67 3.33
N ASP A 179 -0.86 15.30 4.03
CA ASP A 179 -0.34 16.04 5.18
C ASP A 179 0.42 17.31 4.72
N GLU A 180 -0.32 18.39 4.44
CA GLU A 180 0.27 19.68 4.05
C GLU A 180 0.86 20.47 5.23
N PHE A 181 0.71 20.00 6.46
CA PHE A 181 1.32 20.62 7.63
C PHE A 181 2.79 20.26 7.79
N ASN A 182 3.12 18.98 7.48
CA ASN A 182 4.46 18.42 7.65
C ASN A 182 5.24 18.33 6.34
N LEU A 183 4.54 18.28 5.21
CA LEU A 183 5.11 17.92 3.91
C LEU A 183 4.62 18.84 2.80
N LEU A 184 5.53 19.27 1.94
CA LEU A 184 5.21 19.84 0.64
C LEU A 184 5.26 18.70 -0.39
N PHE A 185 4.17 18.54 -1.17
CA PHE A 185 4.03 17.54 -2.22
C PHE A 185 4.19 18.20 -3.60
N GLU A 186 4.97 17.59 -4.46
CA GLU A 186 5.15 17.97 -5.86
C GLU A 186 5.02 16.73 -6.75
N ILE A 187 4.56 16.91 -7.99
CA ILE A 187 4.55 15.86 -9.02
C ILE A 187 5.59 16.22 -10.07
N LEU A 188 6.58 15.35 -10.25
CA LEU A 188 7.67 15.55 -11.20
C LEU A 188 7.37 14.84 -12.52
N ASP A 189 7.65 15.52 -13.64
CA ASP A 189 7.49 15.01 -14.99
C ASP A 189 6.11 14.37 -15.24
N PRO A 190 4.99 15.11 -15.07
CA PRO A 190 3.66 14.55 -15.24
C PRO A 190 3.38 14.19 -16.70
N ASP A 191 2.70 13.06 -16.90
CA ASP A 191 2.13 12.66 -18.18
C ASP A 191 0.90 13.54 -18.56
N PRO A 192 0.30 13.36 -19.75
CA PRO A 192 -0.89 14.13 -20.15
C PRO A 192 -2.08 13.97 -19.19
N ASP A 193 -2.17 12.86 -18.45
CA ASP A 193 -3.21 12.60 -17.43
C ASP A 193 -2.84 13.19 -16.05
N GLY A 194 -1.68 13.84 -15.94
CA GLY A 194 -1.16 14.47 -14.74
C GLY A 194 -0.42 13.51 -13.79
N TYR A 195 -0.22 12.24 -14.14
CA TYR A 195 0.53 11.31 -13.32
C TYR A 195 2.03 11.48 -13.51
N GLY A 196 2.74 11.62 -12.41
CA GLY A 196 4.19 11.73 -12.39
C GLY A 196 4.78 11.20 -11.09
N GLU A 197 6.08 11.31 -10.94
CA GLU A 197 6.77 10.87 -9.74
C GLU A 197 6.50 11.82 -8.58
N LEU A 198 6.09 11.26 -7.44
CA LEU A 198 5.88 12.01 -6.22
C LEU A 198 7.21 12.44 -5.62
N VAL A 199 7.30 13.72 -5.32
CA VAL A 199 8.43 14.36 -4.64
C VAL A 199 7.93 15.04 -3.38
N VAL A 200 8.66 14.89 -2.28
CA VAL A 200 8.28 15.50 -1.00
C VAL A 200 9.42 16.32 -0.41
N THR A 201 9.04 17.42 0.23
CA THR A 201 9.93 18.22 1.08
C THR A 201 9.35 18.26 2.48
N THR A 202 10.14 17.94 3.50
CA THR A 202 9.71 18.02 4.90
C THR A 202 9.74 19.47 5.38
N LEU A 203 8.65 19.95 5.99
CA LEU A 203 8.50 21.31 6.47
C LEU A 203 8.85 21.45 7.94
N ALA A 204 8.47 20.46 8.73
CA ALA A 204 8.64 20.49 10.19
C ALA A 204 9.86 19.70 10.68
N ARG A 205 10.38 18.77 9.87
CA ARG A 205 11.50 17.92 10.27
C ARG A 205 12.84 18.65 10.16
N ARG A 206 13.59 18.66 11.25
CA ARG A 206 14.90 19.33 11.38
C ARG A 206 16.05 18.34 11.57
N THR A 207 15.77 17.13 12.11
CA THR A 207 16.80 16.13 12.39
C THR A 207 17.40 15.59 11.09
N THR A 208 16.56 15.05 10.21
CA THR A 208 16.96 14.62 8.86
C THR A 208 16.01 15.26 7.85
N PRO A 209 16.19 16.53 7.49
CA PRO A 209 15.31 17.20 6.54
C PRO A 209 15.45 16.57 5.16
N LEU A 210 14.33 16.40 4.49
CA LEU A 210 14.27 15.98 3.09
C LEU A 210 13.87 17.18 2.24
N ILE A 211 14.68 17.50 1.24
CA ILE A 211 14.40 18.57 0.28
C ILE A 211 14.25 17.95 -1.09
N ARG A 212 13.03 18.05 -1.64
CA ARG A 212 12.65 17.47 -2.93
C ARG A 212 13.06 15.98 -3.06
N TYR A 213 12.76 15.21 -2.01
CA TYR A 213 13.05 13.79 -1.97
C TYR A 213 12.14 13.04 -2.95
N ARG A 214 12.74 12.31 -3.88
CA ARG A 214 12.04 11.49 -4.86
C ARG A 214 11.57 10.20 -4.20
N VAL A 215 10.26 10.12 -3.97
CA VAL A 215 9.63 8.95 -3.30
C VAL A 215 9.59 7.75 -4.24
N ARG A 216 9.59 8.02 -5.56
CA ARG A 216 9.43 7.07 -6.66
C ARG A 216 8.03 6.50 -6.84
N ASP A 217 7.09 6.88 -6.02
CA ASP A 217 5.69 6.54 -6.20
C ASP A 217 5.07 7.38 -7.31
N ILE A 218 4.23 6.78 -8.16
CA ILE A 218 3.55 7.46 -9.27
C ILE A 218 2.12 7.79 -8.87
N THR A 219 1.80 9.07 -8.89
CA THR A 219 0.48 9.60 -8.56
C THR A 219 0.22 10.93 -9.27
N ARG A 220 -0.93 11.56 -9.02
CA ARG A 220 -1.27 12.91 -9.48
C ARG A 220 -2.08 13.64 -8.42
N PHE A 221 -2.14 14.96 -8.49
CA PHE A 221 -3.13 15.72 -7.72
C PHE A 221 -4.54 15.52 -8.28
N LEU A 222 -5.51 15.65 -7.38
CA LEU A 222 -6.94 15.68 -7.70
C LEU A 222 -7.45 17.09 -7.39
N ASP A 223 -7.82 17.83 -8.44
CA ASP A 223 -8.15 19.26 -8.34
C ASP A 223 -9.60 19.50 -7.86
N GLU A 224 -10.49 18.50 -8.05
CA GLU A 224 -11.88 18.65 -7.66
C GLU A 224 -12.05 18.62 -6.13
N PRO A 225 -12.88 19.49 -5.56
CA PRO A 225 -13.19 19.47 -4.13
C PRO A 225 -13.71 18.10 -3.68
N CYS A 226 -13.30 17.66 -2.49
CA CYS A 226 -13.85 16.43 -1.93
C CYS A 226 -15.22 16.66 -1.28
N PRO A 227 -16.23 15.80 -1.54
CA PRO A 227 -17.54 15.91 -0.87
C PRO A 227 -17.49 15.81 0.66
N CYS A 228 -16.40 15.26 1.24
CA CYS A 228 -16.21 15.22 2.69
C CYS A 228 -16.04 16.59 3.35
N GLY A 229 -15.79 17.65 2.55
CA GLY A 229 -15.69 19.04 3.02
C GLY A 229 -14.30 19.45 3.51
N THR A 230 -13.32 18.54 3.63
CA THR A 230 -11.95 18.92 3.98
C THR A 230 -11.28 19.69 2.83
N THR A 231 -10.49 20.70 3.19
CA THR A 231 -9.78 21.57 2.23
C THR A 231 -8.37 21.10 1.91
N LEU A 232 -7.86 20.08 2.59
CA LEU A 232 -6.55 19.49 2.28
C LEU A 232 -6.55 18.96 0.83
N ARG A 233 -5.47 19.22 0.11
CA ARG A 233 -5.30 18.67 -1.23
C ARG A 233 -5.32 17.15 -1.20
N ARG A 234 -5.65 16.57 -2.34
CA ARG A 234 -5.64 15.13 -2.51
C ARG A 234 -4.71 14.69 -3.61
N ILE A 235 -4.10 13.53 -3.39
CA ILE A 235 -3.45 12.76 -4.45
C ILE A 235 -4.27 11.52 -4.79
N ALA A 236 -4.18 11.07 -6.02
CA ALA A 236 -4.78 9.82 -6.47
C ALA A 236 -4.12 8.63 -5.76
N ARG A 237 -4.76 7.47 -5.79
CA ARG A 237 -4.13 6.23 -5.35
C ARG A 237 -2.85 5.98 -6.15
N ILE A 238 -1.83 5.46 -5.47
CA ILE A 238 -0.54 5.18 -6.08
C ILE A 238 -0.71 4.12 -7.17
N ARG A 239 -0.31 4.43 -8.40
CA ARG A 239 -0.35 3.47 -9.54
C ARG A 239 0.70 2.37 -9.40
N GLY A 240 1.83 2.70 -8.82
CA GLY A 240 3.00 1.84 -8.66
C GLY A 240 4.22 2.70 -8.37
N ARG A 241 5.37 2.08 -8.35
CA ARG A 241 6.65 2.76 -8.15
C ARG A 241 7.40 2.89 -9.48
N ARG A 242 8.13 3.97 -9.65
CA ARG A 242 8.96 4.18 -10.85
C ARG A 242 10.05 3.09 -11.01
N ASP A 243 10.53 2.53 -9.91
CA ASP A 243 11.49 1.44 -9.86
C ASP A 243 10.84 0.03 -10.00
N GLU A 244 9.52 -0.04 -10.04
CA GLU A 244 8.72 -1.24 -10.35
C GLU A 244 8.06 -1.14 -11.74
N MET A 245 8.24 -0.04 -12.43
CA MET A 245 7.78 0.14 -13.80
C MET A 245 8.70 -0.59 -14.76
N VAL A 246 8.13 -1.35 -15.67
CA VAL A 246 8.86 -1.99 -16.77
C VAL A 246 8.40 -1.38 -18.09
N VAL A 247 9.34 -0.92 -18.89
CA VAL A 247 9.07 -0.43 -20.25
C VAL A 247 9.05 -1.62 -21.20
N MET A 248 7.91 -1.88 -21.85
CA MET A 248 7.76 -2.97 -22.81
C MET A 248 6.71 -2.60 -23.87
N GLY A 249 6.94 -2.98 -25.13
CA GLY A 249 5.98 -2.79 -26.20
C GLY A 249 5.55 -1.34 -26.40
N ALA A 250 6.48 -0.40 -26.37
CA ALA A 250 6.27 1.05 -26.47
C ALA A 250 5.38 1.67 -25.35
N GLY A 251 5.20 0.98 -24.24
CA GLY A 251 4.41 1.45 -23.09
C GLY A 251 5.07 1.20 -21.74
N ASN A 252 4.56 1.89 -20.75
CA ASN A 252 4.95 1.73 -19.35
C ASN A 252 4.03 0.72 -18.68
N MET A 253 4.58 -0.41 -18.23
CA MET A 253 3.85 -1.43 -17.47
C MET A 253 4.03 -1.19 -15.98
N TYR A 254 2.92 -1.10 -15.27
CA TYR A 254 2.88 -0.97 -13.81
C TYR A 254 2.16 -2.16 -13.18
N PRO A 255 2.47 -2.53 -11.94
CA PRO A 255 1.77 -3.60 -11.23
C PRO A 255 0.24 -3.46 -11.23
N GLU A 256 -0.26 -2.21 -11.20
CA GLU A 256 -1.71 -1.91 -11.23
C GLU A 256 -2.43 -2.48 -12.45
N ILE A 257 -1.80 -2.49 -13.62
CA ILE A 257 -2.37 -3.08 -14.84
C ILE A 257 -2.74 -4.53 -14.59
N PHE A 258 -1.78 -5.27 -14.06
CA PHE A 258 -1.93 -6.71 -13.83
C PHE A 258 -2.86 -7.03 -12.66
N GLU A 259 -2.89 -6.21 -11.63
CA GLU A 259 -3.86 -6.35 -10.54
C GLU A 259 -5.30 -6.25 -11.07
N LYS A 260 -5.58 -5.26 -11.91
CA LYS A 260 -6.91 -5.10 -12.51
C LYS A 260 -7.24 -6.21 -13.50
N VAL A 261 -6.26 -6.70 -14.24
CA VAL A 261 -6.44 -7.83 -15.17
C VAL A 261 -6.76 -9.13 -14.42
N LEU A 262 -6.14 -9.33 -13.26
CA LEU A 262 -6.24 -10.56 -12.47
C LEU A 262 -7.35 -10.55 -11.42
N SER A 263 -7.92 -9.38 -11.09
CA SER A 263 -8.88 -9.22 -9.97
C SER A 263 -10.11 -10.11 -10.04
N ASP A 264 -10.65 -10.36 -11.25
CA ASP A 264 -11.89 -11.09 -11.47
C ASP A 264 -11.64 -12.47 -12.09
N VAL A 265 -10.41 -12.98 -12.05
CA VAL A 265 -10.08 -14.29 -12.59
C VAL A 265 -10.48 -15.36 -11.55
N PRO A 266 -11.47 -16.23 -11.86
CA PRO A 266 -11.95 -17.21 -10.91
C PRO A 266 -10.87 -18.23 -10.53
N GLY A 267 -10.78 -18.55 -9.24
CA GLY A 267 -9.85 -19.54 -8.72
C GLY A 267 -8.38 -19.14 -8.67
N LEU A 268 -8.08 -17.89 -8.97
CA LEU A 268 -6.75 -17.33 -8.77
C LEU A 268 -6.50 -17.03 -7.29
N SER A 269 -5.35 -17.44 -6.76
CA SER A 269 -4.94 -17.05 -5.42
C SER A 269 -4.46 -15.58 -5.41
N ALA A 270 -4.36 -15.01 -4.21
CA ALA A 270 -3.77 -13.69 -4.01
C ALA A 270 -2.28 -13.61 -4.39
N ASN A 271 -1.65 -14.75 -4.63
CA ASN A 271 -0.24 -14.86 -4.95
C ASN A 271 -0.03 -14.95 -6.46
N TRP A 272 0.47 -13.89 -7.03
CA TRP A 272 0.83 -13.82 -8.43
C TRP A 272 2.04 -12.91 -8.62
N GLN A 273 2.72 -13.10 -9.73
CA GLN A 273 3.80 -12.24 -10.21
C GLN A 273 3.73 -12.19 -11.74
N VAL A 274 4.08 -11.06 -12.31
CA VAL A 274 4.29 -10.93 -13.75
C VAL A 274 5.76 -10.62 -13.98
N ALA A 275 6.40 -11.43 -14.83
CA ALA A 275 7.79 -11.24 -15.21
C ALA A 275 7.89 -10.83 -16.69
N VAL A 276 8.75 -9.86 -16.97
CA VAL A 276 9.17 -9.56 -18.33
C VAL A 276 10.49 -10.28 -18.58
N ARG A 277 10.49 -11.22 -19.53
CA ARG A 277 11.65 -12.00 -19.94
C ARG A 277 11.96 -11.76 -21.41
N GLN A 278 13.08 -12.21 -21.87
CA GLN A 278 13.44 -12.22 -23.29
C GLN A 278 13.80 -13.62 -23.75
N GLU A 279 13.20 -14.06 -24.84
CA GLU A 279 13.52 -15.32 -25.52
C GLU A 279 13.63 -15.06 -27.03
N ASP A 280 14.71 -15.50 -27.66
CA ASP A 280 14.93 -15.39 -29.12
C ASP A 280 14.66 -13.95 -29.64
N LEU A 281 15.16 -12.93 -28.95
CA LEU A 281 14.98 -11.50 -29.28
C LEU A 281 13.54 -10.98 -29.14
N HIS A 282 12.63 -11.74 -28.54
CA HIS A 282 11.26 -11.31 -28.29
C HIS A 282 11.04 -11.14 -26.79
N ASP A 283 10.39 -10.06 -26.42
CA ASP A 283 9.91 -9.86 -25.06
C ASP A 283 8.73 -10.79 -24.76
N ILE A 284 8.74 -11.37 -23.56
CA ILE A 284 7.69 -12.25 -23.05
C ILE A 284 7.13 -11.68 -21.76
N LEU A 285 5.83 -11.48 -21.74
CA LEU A 285 5.08 -11.12 -20.53
C LEU A 285 4.55 -12.42 -19.89
N GLU A 286 5.24 -12.92 -18.89
CA GLU A 286 4.93 -14.18 -18.23
C GLU A 286 4.10 -13.95 -16.96
N PHE A 287 2.89 -14.51 -16.95
CA PHE A 287 2.02 -14.53 -15.79
C PHE A 287 2.33 -15.77 -14.93
N ARG A 288 2.93 -15.57 -13.75
CA ARG A 288 3.18 -16.61 -12.75
C ARG A 288 2.04 -16.58 -11.74
N LEU A 289 1.22 -17.64 -11.74
CA LEU A 289 -0.06 -17.65 -11.06
C LEU A 289 -0.20 -18.86 -10.14
N GLU A 290 -0.57 -18.64 -8.88
CA GLU A 290 -0.98 -19.72 -7.99
C GLU A 290 -2.49 -19.93 -8.09
N LEU A 291 -2.91 -21.17 -8.32
CA LEU A 291 -4.32 -21.53 -8.49
C LEU A 291 -4.84 -22.31 -7.30
N SER A 292 -6.13 -22.13 -7.01
CA SER A 292 -6.88 -23.02 -6.12
C SER A 292 -7.05 -24.40 -6.75
N ASN A 293 -7.16 -25.44 -5.92
CA ASN A 293 -7.31 -26.81 -6.41
C ASN A 293 -8.54 -26.97 -7.32
N GLY A 294 -8.37 -27.68 -8.44
CA GLY A 294 -9.45 -28.01 -9.36
C GLY A 294 -9.82 -26.93 -10.39
N VAL A 295 -9.06 -25.84 -10.45
CA VAL A 295 -9.28 -24.76 -11.43
C VAL A 295 -8.60 -25.13 -12.77
N SER A 296 -9.33 -24.95 -13.89
CA SER A 296 -8.79 -25.16 -15.23
C SER A 296 -7.80 -24.05 -15.61
N THR A 297 -6.57 -24.41 -15.94
CA THR A 297 -5.54 -23.47 -16.39
C THR A 297 -5.96 -22.74 -17.68
N SER A 298 -6.59 -23.43 -18.63
CA SER A 298 -7.07 -22.83 -19.89
C SER A 298 -8.15 -21.77 -19.60
N ALA A 299 -9.07 -22.03 -18.67
CA ALA A 299 -10.09 -21.05 -18.31
C ALA A 299 -9.49 -19.77 -17.67
N VAL A 300 -8.42 -19.94 -16.90
CA VAL A 300 -7.67 -18.80 -16.32
C VAL A 300 -6.96 -18.01 -17.42
N GLU A 301 -6.28 -18.66 -18.33
CA GLU A 301 -5.63 -18.00 -19.49
C GLU A 301 -6.62 -17.19 -20.31
N ASP A 302 -7.77 -17.79 -20.66
CA ASP A 302 -8.82 -17.13 -21.44
C ASP A 302 -9.37 -15.90 -20.69
N ALA A 303 -9.59 -16.02 -19.38
CA ALA A 303 -10.05 -14.91 -18.55
C ALA A 303 -9.03 -13.78 -18.50
N VAL A 304 -7.74 -14.08 -18.33
CA VAL A 304 -6.66 -13.08 -18.32
C VAL A 304 -6.58 -12.36 -19.66
N ARG A 305 -6.61 -13.09 -20.79
CA ARG A 305 -6.58 -12.50 -22.13
C ARG A 305 -7.78 -11.59 -22.37
N LYS A 306 -8.98 -12.06 -22.05
CA LYS A 306 -10.21 -11.28 -22.15
C LYS A 306 -10.19 -10.01 -21.31
N ASN A 307 -9.70 -10.09 -20.06
CA ASN A 307 -9.59 -8.94 -19.18
C ASN A 307 -8.55 -7.94 -19.66
N LEU A 308 -7.42 -8.43 -20.21
CA LEU A 308 -6.38 -7.57 -20.77
C LEU A 308 -6.91 -6.80 -21.99
N GLU A 309 -7.59 -7.48 -22.92
CA GLU A 309 -8.22 -6.86 -24.09
C GLU A 309 -9.26 -5.81 -23.71
N ALA A 310 -10.14 -6.15 -22.77
CA ALA A 310 -11.26 -5.28 -22.38
C ALA A 310 -10.83 -4.05 -21.58
N ARG A 311 -9.81 -4.17 -20.72
CA ARG A 311 -9.43 -3.13 -19.77
C ARG A 311 -8.21 -2.31 -20.20
N TYR A 312 -7.35 -2.92 -21.02
CA TYR A 312 -6.10 -2.32 -21.50
C TYR A 312 -5.89 -2.59 -22.99
N PRO A 313 -6.76 -2.03 -23.84
CA PRO A 313 -6.74 -2.30 -25.28
C PRO A 313 -5.40 -1.97 -25.96
N ASP A 314 -4.68 -0.93 -25.49
CA ASP A 314 -3.38 -0.59 -26.04
C ASP A 314 -2.32 -1.65 -25.71
N VAL A 315 -2.34 -2.18 -24.48
CA VAL A 315 -1.48 -3.29 -24.06
C VAL A 315 -1.80 -4.54 -24.88
N TRP A 316 -3.09 -4.83 -25.07
CA TRP A 316 -3.54 -5.95 -25.90
C TRP A 316 -3.14 -5.79 -27.36
N ALA A 317 -3.33 -4.59 -27.94
CA ALA A 317 -2.95 -4.31 -29.32
C ALA A 317 -1.45 -4.53 -29.58
N ASN A 318 -0.60 -4.11 -28.66
CA ASN A 318 0.85 -4.33 -28.75
C ASN A 318 1.21 -5.82 -28.77
N GLN A 319 0.50 -6.66 -28.01
CA GLN A 319 0.65 -8.10 -28.02
C GLN A 319 0.18 -8.69 -29.37
N VAL A 320 -0.98 -8.28 -29.88
CA VAL A 320 -1.52 -8.72 -31.17
C VAL A 320 -0.60 -8.36 -32.33
N CYS A 321 0.02 -7.18 -32.28
CA CYS A 321 1.02 -6.73 -33.24
C CYS A 321 2.39 -7.46 -33.10
N GLY A 322 2.54 -8.36 -32.11
CA GLY A 322 3.74 -9.15 -31.94
C GLY A 322 4.91 -8.43 -31.29
N MET A 323 4.67 -7.27 -30.64
CA MET A 323 5.71 -6.55 -29.89
C MET A 323 6.20 -7.37 -28.68
N TYR A 324 5.36 -8.25 -28.15
CA TYR A 324 5.70 -9.24 -27.13
C TYR A 324 4.72 -10.42 -27.15
N ARG A 325 5.07 -11.48 -26.45
CA ARG A 325 4.24 -12.68 -26.32
C ARG A 325 3.74 -12.81 -24.89
N LEU A 326 2.54 -13.41 -24.71
CA LEU A 326 2.04 -13.78 -23.40
C LEU A 326 2.44 -15.23 -23.10
N ALA A 327 2.96 -15.46 -21.89
CA ALA A 327 3.21 -16.79 -21.34
C ALA A 327 2.52 -16.94 -19.97
N PHE A 328 2.21 -18.19 -19.61
CA PHE A 328 1.58 -18.51 -18.34
C PHE A 328 2.36 -19.62 -17.66
N CYS A 329 2.70 -19.39 -16.40
CA CYS A 329 3.34 -20.36 -15.51
C CYS A 329 2.44 -20.57 -14.27
N PHE A 330 1.89 -21.77 -14.15
CA PHE A 330 1.03 -22.12 -13.02
C PHE A 330 1.85 -22.76 -11.92
N CYS A 331 1.88 -22.10 -10.76
CA CYS A 331 2.69 -22.48 -9.63
C CYS A 331 1.85 -23.21 -8.57
N SER A 332 2.47 -24.10 -7.83
CA SER A 332 1.87 -24.70 -6.63
C SER A 332 1.61 -23.64 -5.55
N PRO A 333 0.54 -23.77 -4.74
CA PRO A 333 0.28 -22.85 -3.65
C PRO A 333 1.48 -22.69 -2.72
N GLY A 334 1.82 -21.44 -2.38
CA GLY A 334 2.97 -21.09 -1.52
C GLY A 334 4.31 -20.92 -2.26
N THR A 335 4.39 -21.20 -3.55
CA THR A 335 5.65 -21.06 -4.33
C THR A 335 6.05 -19.60 -4.52
N LEU A 336 5.08 -18.71 -4.69
CA LEU A 336 5.31 -17.27 -4.95
C LEU A 336 5.39 -16.44 -3.65
N VAL A 337 5.41 -17.11 -2.49
CA VAL A 337 5.48 -16.44 -1.18
C VAL A 337 6.93 -16.22 -0.79
N HIS A 338 7.54 -15.11 -1.20
CA HIS A 338 8.89 -14.73 -0.80
C HIS A 338 8.91 -13.33 -0.16
N GLY A 339 9.21 -13.26 1.14
CA GLY A 339 9.48 -12.01 1.87
C GLY A 339 8.25 -11.13 2.20
N ARG A 340 8.52 -10.02 2.90
CA ARG A 340 7.51 -9.09 3.44
C ARG A 340 6.92 -8.14 2.39
N LYS A 341 7.68 -7.80 1.34
CA LYS A 341 7.24 -6.99 0.19
C LYS A 341 7.51 -7.76 -1.10
N ARG A 342 6.46 -8.05 -1.84
CA ARG A 342 6.52 -8.81 -3.09
C ARG A 342 6.67 -7.85 -4.25
N LYS A 343 7.67 -8.09 -5.10
CA LYS A 343 7.68 -7.47 -6.43
C LYS A 343 6.63 -8.18 -7.29
N ARG A 344 5.57 -7.48 -7.63
CA ARG A 344 4.46 -7.98 -8.47
C ARG A 344 4.81 -7.97 -9.95
N LEU A 345 5.66 -7.04 -10.36
CA LEU A 345 6.18 -6.93 -11.71
C LEU A 345 7.71 -6.92 -11.63
N VAL A 346 8.36 -7.78 -12.38
CA VAL A 346 9.82 -7.90 -12.41
C VAL A 346 10.32 -7.86 -13.86
N ASP A 347 11.44 -7.21 -14.07
CA ASP A 347 12.16 -7.22 -15.34
C ASP A 347 13.36 -8.17 -15.22
N GLU A 348 13.29 -9.29 -15.90
CA GLU A 348 14.31 -10.34 -15.92
C GLU A 348 15.08 -10.36 -17.26
N ARG A 349 14.95 -9.31 -18.07
CA ARG A 349 15.72 -9.16 -19.31
C ARG A 349 17.16 -8.78 -18.97
N GLY A 350 18.11 -9.58 -19.41
CA GLY A 350 19.53 -9.34 -19.23
C GLY A 350 20.13 -9.96 -17.96
N GLU A 351 19.41 -10.87 -17.30
CA GLU A 351 19.97 -11.79 -16.31
C GLU A 351 20.51 -13.07 -16.94
#